data_487f06b218cb788b172dc1ad01288c1e
#
_entry.id   487f06b218cb788b172dc1ad01288c1e
#
_cell.length_a   1.000
_cell.length_b   1.000
_cell.length_c   1.000
_cell.angle_alpha   90.00
_cell.angle_beta   90.00
_cell.angle_gamma   90.00
#
_symmetry.space_group_name_H-M   'P 1'
#
loop_
_entity.id
_entity.type
_entity.pdbx_description
1 polymer ?
#
loop_
_entity_poly.entity_id
_entity_poly.type
_entity_poly.pdbx_seq_one_letter_code
_entity_poly.pdbx_strand_id
1 'polypeptide(L)'
;MNQPRITAKITFLDASDGGRDVLPANLASGEYRPHIVIDPDRLRAVGTDSVAEETYLGVAFKKGPAQIVPRQPFLADLVLVYWPNIKYEGLVPGATFTIREGAHTVGYGRVESVLASDP
;
A
#
# COMPACT_ATOMS: atom_id res chain seq x y z
N MET A 1 15.45 -13.45 -8.30
CA MET A 1 14.49 -12.60 -9.06
C MET A 1 13.86 -11.59 -8.12
N ASN A 2 13.99 -10.33 -8.43
CA ASN A 2 13.46 -9.28 -7.56
C ASN A 2 11.97 -9.10 -7.77
N GLN A 3 11.26 -8.93 -6.69
CA GLN A 3 9.83 -8.63 -6.76
C GLN A 3 9.63 -7.19 -7.23
N PRO A 4 8.53 -6.92 -7.96
CA PRO A 4 8.21 -5.55 -8.32
C PRO A 4 7.93 -4.72 -7.08
N ARG A 5 8.09 -3.42 -7.21
CA ARG A 5 7.79 -2.47 -6.14
C ARG A 5 7.07 -1.25 -6.69
N ILE A 6 6.36 -0.58 -5.83
CA ILE A 6 5.76 0.71 -6.16
C ILE A 6 6.37 1.77 -5.25
N THR A 7 6.45 2.99 -5.79
CA THR A 7 6.65 4.18 -4.96
C THR A 7 5.30 4.83 -4.77
N ALA A 8 4.94 5.10 -3.55
CA ALA A 8 3.63 5.63 -3.23
C ALA A 8 3.72 6.76 -2.21
N LYS A 9 2.77 7.68 -2.30
CA LYS A 9 2.57 8.72 -1.31
C LYS A 9 1.64 8.15 -0.24
N ILE A 10 2.13 8.06 0.98
CA ILE A 10 1.46 7.35 2.07
C ILE A 10 1.07 8.33 3.16
N THR A 11 -0.12 8.17 3.71
CA THR A 11 -0.59 8.93 4.87
C THR A 11 -1.18 7.96 5.88
N PHE A 12 -0.68 7.99 7.11
CA PHE A 12 -1.25 7.19 8.19
C PHE A 12 -2.31 8.00 8.93
N LEU A 13 -3.36 7.31 9.35
CA LEU A 13 -4.40 7.91 10.18
C LEU A 13 -3.86 8.19 11.58
N ASP A 14 -4.37 9.26 12.19
CA ASP A 14 -4.19 9.48 13.62
C ASP A 14 -5.05 8.48 14.40
N ALA A 15 -4.66 8.18 15.63
CA ALA A 15 -5.47 7.33 16.52
C ALA A 15 -6.89 7.87 16.68
N SER A 16 -7.05 9.19 16.74
CA SER A 16 -8.37 9.83 16.82
C SER A 16 -9.22 9.64 15.57
N ASP A 17 -8.60 9.30 14.45
CA ASP A 17 -9.30 9.00 13.19
C ASP A 17 -9.57 7.50 13.00
N GLY A 18 -9.26 6.70 14.00
CA GLY A 18 -9.39 5.25 13.93
C GLY A 18 -8.11 4.52 13.53
N GLY A 19 -6.98 5.21 13.44
CA GLY A 19 -5.69 4.62 13.11
C GLY A 19 -5.06 3.87 14.28
N ARG A 20 -3.79 3.51 14.09
CA ARG A 20 -3.03 2.80 15.14
C ARG A 20 -2.76 3.73 16.30
N ASP A 21 -2.72 3.17 17.52
CA ASP A 21 -2.28 3.92 18.70
C ASP A 21 -0.80 4.25 18.63
N VAL A 22 0.01 3.31 18.12
CA VAL A 22 1.44 3.50 17.90
C VAL A 22 1.74 3.23 16.44
N LEU A 23 2.33 4.22 15.76
CA LEU A 23 2.68 4.08 14.35
C LEU A 23 3.93 3.23 14.19
N PRO A 24 4.05 2.48 13.05
CA PRO A 24 5.26 1.74 12.80
C PRO A 24 6.46 2.68 12.67
N ALA A 25 7.62 2.20 13.06
CA ALA A 25 8.87 2.94 12.97
C ALA A 25 9.85 2.18 12.08
N ASN A 26 10.87 2.89 11.58
CA ASN A 26 11.93 2.27 10.77
C ASN A 26 11.39 1.47 9.59
N LEU A 27 10.56 2.11 8.77
CA LEU A 27 9.96 1.44 7.62
C LEU A 27 10.99 0.79 6.70
N ALA A 28 12.19 1.36 6.60
CA ALA A 28 13.26 0.82 5.77
C ALA A 28 13.74 -0.57 6.22
N SER A 29 13.41 -1.02 7.43
CA SER A 29 13.78 -2.35 7.90
C SER A 29 13.10 -3.48 7.13
N GLY A 30 11.97 -3.19 6.49
CA GLY A 30 11.17 -4.20 5.80
C GLY A 30 10.32 -5.07 6.71
N GLU A 31 10.26 -4.77 7.99
CA GLU A 31 9.49 -5.56 8.95
C GLU A 31 7.99 -5.24 8.91
N TYR A 32 7.63 -4.03 8.50
CA TYR A 32 6.23 -3.65 8.42
C TYR A 32 5.63 -4.18 7.12
N ARG A 33 4.72 -5.15 7.23
CA ARG A 33 4.14 -5.87 6.10
C ARG A 33 2.60 -5.89 6.18
N PRO A 34 1.96 -4.75 5.94
CA PRO A 34 0.50 -4.70 5.94
C PRO A 34 -0.06 -5.24 4.63
N HIS A 35 -1.38 -5.20 4.50
CA HIS A 35 -2.07 -5.35 3.23
C HIS A 35 -2.53 -4.00 2.72
N ILE A 36 -2.73 -3.90 1.42
CA ILE A 36 -3.40 -2.75 0.81
C ILE A 36 -4.63 -3.23 0.05
N VAL A 37 -5.63 -2.37 -0.02
CA VAL A 37 -6.87 -2.61 -0.77
C VAL A 37 -7.07 -1.45 -1.73
N ILE A 38 -7.09 -1.75 -3.03
CA ILE A 38 -7.27 -0.75 -4.07
C ILE A 38 -8.71 -0.26 -4.04
N ASP A 39 -8.90 1.05 -4.21
CA ASP A 39 -10.24 1.64 -4.21
C ASP A 39 -11.13 1.05 -5.30
N PRO A 40 -12.40 0.75 -4.98
CA PRO A 40 -13.32 0.13 -5.95
C PRO A 40 -13.49 0.93 -7.24
N ASP A 41 -13.52 2.25 -7.18
CA ASP A 41 -13.64 3.09 -8.37
C ASP A 41 -12.48 2.89 -9.33
N ARG A 42 -11.29 2.66 -8.79
CA ARG A 42 -10.12 2.38 -9.61
C ARG A 42 -10.22 1.02 -10.28
N LEU A 43 -10.73 0.02 -9.59
CA LEU A 43 -10.96 -1.30 -10.17
C LEU A 43 -11.93 -1.23 -11.34
N ARG A 44 -12.97 -0.43 -11.23
CA ARG A 44 -13.90 -0.19 -12.36
C ARG A 44 -13.21 0.46 -13.54
N ALA A 45 -12.33 1.42 -13.28
CA ALA A 45 -11.61 2.13 -14.33
C ALA A 45 -10.70 1.21 -15.14
N VAL A 46 -10.24 0.10 -14.56
CA VAL A 46 -9.44 -0.90 -15.28
C VAL A 46 -10.29 -2.04 -15.86
N GLY A 47 -11.60 -1.87 -15.89
CA GLY A 47 -12.51 -2.76 -16.61
C GLY A 47 -12.94 -4.01 -15.90
N THR A 48 -12.83 -4.05 -14.60
CA THR A 48 -13.36 -5.18 -13.84
C THR A 48 -14.83 -4.96 -13.53
N ASP A 49 -15.66 -5.93 -13.88
CA ASP A 49 -17.10 -5.89 -13.60
C ASP A 49 -17.45 -6.37 -12.21
N SER A 50 -16.49 -6.92 -11.51
CA SER A 50 -16.75 -7.43 -10.17
C SER A 50 -16.96 -6.25 -9.23
N VAL A 51 -18.13 -6.18 -8.66
CA VAL A 51 -18.39 -5.36 -7.49
C VAL A 51 -17.45 -5.87 -6.40
N ALA A 52 -16.52 -5.10 -6.16
CA ALA A 52 -15.64 -5.02 -5.04
C ALA A 52 -15.77 -6.08 -3.96
N GLU A 53 -15.33 -7.27 -4.20
CA GLU A 53 -14.72 -8.01 -3.12
C GLU A 53 -13.39 -7.31 -2.82
N GLU A 54 -13.24 -6.84 -1.59
CA GLU A 54 -11.98 -6.27 -1.17
C GLU A 54 -10.88 -7.33 -1.30
N THR A 55 -9.92 -7.08 -2.16
CA THR A 55 -8.76 -7.95 -2.33
C THR A 55 -7.62 -7.40 -1.51
N TYR A 56 -7.16 -8.18 -0.55
CA TYR A 56 -6.05 -7.80 0.32
C TYR A 56 -4.74 -8.18 -0.34
N LEU A 57 -3.95 -7.17 -0.67
CA LEU A 57 -2.68 -7.34 -1.37
C LEU A 57 -1.53 -7.13 -0.39
N GLY A 58 -0.75 -8.17 -0.14
CA GLY A 58 0.37 -8.11 0.79
C GLY A 58 1.51 -7.26 0.25
N VAL A 59 2.00 -6.34 1.06
CA VAL A 59 3.15 -5.50 0.73
C VAL A 59 4.12 -5.44 1.89
N ALA A 60 5.38 -5.12 1.59
CA ALA A 60 6.38 -4.82 2.61
C ALA A 60 6.95 -3.43 2.33
N PHE A 61 6.98 -2.59 3.34
CA PHE A 61 7.64 -1.29 3.22
C PHE A 61 9.14 -1.49 3.19
N LYS A 62 9.82 -0.87 2.23
CA LYS A 62 11.29 -0.95 2.09
C LYS A 62 11.98 0.38 2.23
N LYS A 63 11.30 1.47 1.96
CA LYS A 63 11.79 2.82 2.17
C LYS A 63 10.69 3.66 2.78
N GLY A 64 11.09 4.60 3.59
CA GLY A 64 10.21 5.54 4.24
C GLY A 64 10.93 6.22 5.38
N PRO A 65 10.30 7.18 6.03
CA PRO A 65 10.93 7.89 7.15
C PRO A 65 11.12 6.95 8.35
N ALA A 66 12.08 7.29 9.20
CA ALA A 66 12.30 6.57 10.46
C ALA A 66 11.14 6.77 11.42
N GLN A 67 10.49 7.93 11.35
CA GLN A 67 9.33 8.26 12.17
C GLN A 67 8.20 8.76 11.28
N ILE A 68 7.00 8.30 11.56
CA ILE A 68 5.80 8.68 10.84
C ILE A 68 5.03 9.69 11.68
N VAL A 69 4.58 10.77 11.04
CA VAL A 69 3.69 11.76 11.66
C VAL A 69 2.29 11.52 11.10
N PRO A 70 1.29 11.30 11.98
CA PRO A 70 -0.09 11.10 11.50
C PRO A 70 -0.55 12.28 10.64
N ARG A 71 -1.36 11.97 9.62
CA ARG A 71 -1.93 12.97 8.69
C ARG A 71 -0.91 13.65 7.79
N GLN A 72 0.38 13.37 7.95
CA GLN A 72 1.42 13.93 7.10
C GLN A 72 1.84 12.94 6.04
N PRO A 73 1.68 13.26 4.74
CA PRO A 73 2.08 12.34 3.68
C PRO A 73 3.61 12.25 3.55
N PHE A 74 4.07 11.08 3.12
CA PHE A 74 5.47 10.85 2.80
C PHE A 74 5.58 9.85 1.64
N LEU A 75 6.72 9.82 0.99
CA LEU A 75 7.00 8.83 -0.06
C LEU A 75 7.60 7.56 0.56
N ALA A 76 7.15 6.43 0.09
CA ALA A 76 7.67 5.13 0.51
C ALA A 76 7.73 4.18 -0.68
N ASP A 77 8.63 3.20 -0.61
CA ASP A 77 8.67 2.09 -1.54
C ASP A 77 8.04 0.87 -0.88
N LEU A 78 7.14 0.22 -1.61
CA LEU A 78 6.47 -1.00 -1.18
C LEU A 78 6.78 -2.12 -2.14
N VAL A 79 7.22 -3.26 -1.61
CA VAL A 79 7.47 -4.46 -2.40
C VAL A 79 6.19 -5.29 -2.45
N LEU A 80 5.87 -5.82 -3.62
CA LEU A 80 4.69 -6.65 -3.86
C LEU A 80 5.03 -8.09 -3.49
N VAL A 81 4.78 -8.45 -2.24
CA VAL A 81 5.35 -9.62 -1.57
C VAL A 81 4.96 -10.94 -2.22
N TYR A 82 3.73 -11.06 -2.69
CA TYR A 82 3.19 -12.31 -3.21
C TYR A 82 3.21 -12.41 -4.73
N TRP A 83 3.78 -11.42 -5.40
CA TRP A 83 3.95 -11.49 -6.85
C TRP A 83 4.94 -12.62 -7.18
N PRO A 84 4.73 -13.39 -8.25
CA PRO A 84 3.64 -13.35 -9.23
C PRO A 84 2.42 -14.21 -8.88
N ASN A 85 2.39 -14.84 -7.72
CA ASN A 85 1.29 -15.75 -7.34
C ASN A 85 -0.03 -14.99 -7.11
N ILE A 86 0.08 -13.77 -6.63
CA ILE A 86 -1.05 -12.84 -6.51
C ILE A 86 -0.84 -11.73 -7.52
N LYS A 87 -1.91 -11.37 -8.22
CA LYS A 87 -1.84 -10.29 -9.21
C LYS A 87 -2.17 -8.95 -8.56
N TYR A 88 -1.36 -7.96 -8.88
CA TYR A 88 -1.51 -6.61 -8.36
C TYR A 88 -1.95 -5.64 -9.46
N GLU A 89 -2.86 -6.09 -10.33
CA GLU A 89 -3.19 -5.40 -11.59
C GLU A 89 -3.71 -3.98 -11.44
N GLY A 90 -4.38 -3.66 -10.38
CA GLY A 90 -4.90 -2.30 -10.18
C GLY A 90 -3.89 -1.29 -9.66
N LEU A 91 -2.67 -1.71 -9.35
CA LEU A 91 -1.63 -0.83 -8.83
C LEU A 91 -0.88 -0.14 -9.96
N VAL A 92 -1.51 0.86 -10.53
CA VAL A 92 -0.96 1.69 -11.61
C VAL A 92 -0.78 3.11 -11.10
N PRO A 93 0.07 3.92 -11.72
CA PRO A 93 0.23 5.32 -11.29
C PRO A 93 -1.10 6.04 -11.20
N GLY A 94 -1.31 6.73 -10.10
CA GLY A 94 -2.56 7.42 -9.79
C GLY A 94 -3.58 6.58 -9.03
N ALA A 95 -3.41 5.28 -8.94
CA ALA A 95 -4.33 4.43 -8.17
C ALA A 95 -4.24 4.78 -6.68
N THR A 96 -5.38 4.82 -6.03
CA THR A 96 -5.46 5.04 -4.58
C THR A 96 -5.83 3.74 -3.88
N PHE A 97 -5.42 3.62 -2.63
CA PHE A 97 -5.66 2.41 -1.85
C PHE A 97 -5.73 2.75 -0.36
N THR A 98 -6.26 1.83 0.42
CA THR A 98 -6.18 1.89 1.88
C THR A 98 -5.14 0.88 2.37
N ILE A 99 -4.55 1.19 3.51
CA ILE A 99 -3.59 0.31 4.20
C ILE A 99 -4.35 -0.38 5.33
N ARG A 100 -4.29 -1.71 5.34
CA ARG A 100 -5.08 -2.53 6.27
C ARG A 100 -4.18 -3.40 7.14
N GLU A 101 -4.52 -3.46 8.41
CA GLU A 101 -3.99 -4.46 9.34
C GLU A 101 -5.19 -5.34 9.74
N GLY A 102 -5.25 -6.55 9.18
CA GLY A 102 -6.50 -7.28 9.20
C GLY A 102 -7.57 -6.50 8.46
N ALA A 103 -8.76 -6.38 9.02
CA ALA A 103 -9.84 -5.58 8.43
C ALA A 103 -9.75 -4.10 8.80
N HIS A 104 -8.79 -3.70 9.63
CA HIS A 104 -8.69 -2.36 10.18
C HIS A 104 -7.90 -1.44 9.25
N THR A 105 -8.50 -0.34 8.82
CA THR A 105 -7.82 0.67 8.00
C THR A 105 -6.94 1.53 8.89
N VAL A 106 -5.65 1.58 8.58
CA VAL A 106 -4.66 2.37 9.35
C VAL A 106 -4.08 3.53 8.56
N GLY A 107 -4.32 3.57 7.27
CA GLY A 107 -3.81 4.63 6.41
C GLY A 107 -4.33 4.49 4.99
N TYR A 108 -3.80 5.33 4.13
CA TYR A 108 -4.14 5.31 2.70
C TYR A 108 -2.94 5.79 1.89
N GLY A 109 -3.01 5.55 0.59
CA GLY A 109 -1.92 5.96 -0.28
C GLY A 109 -2.35 6.12 -1.72
N ARG A 110 -1.41 6.62 -2.49
CA ARG A 110 -1.56 6.81 -3.93
C ARG A 110 -0.28 6.35 -4.62
N VAL A 111 -0.42 5.53 -5.64
CA VAL A 111 0.73 5.07 -6.43
C VAL A 111 1.29 6.22 -7.25
N GLU A 112 2.58 6.49 -7.08
CA GLU A 112 3.28 7.49 -7.89
C GLU A 112 3.99 6.85 -9.07
N SER A 113 4.64 5.70 -8.85
CA SER A 113 5.31 4.98 -9.93
C SER A 113 5.36 3.50 -9.63
N VAL A 114 5.52 2.71 -10.67
CA VAL A 114 5.68 1.27 -10.57
C VAL A 114 7.03 0.90 -11.16
N LEU A 115 7.81 0.14 -10.39
CA LEU A 115 9.08 -0.39 -10.83
C LEU A 115 8.93 -1.89 -11.01
N ALA A 116 9.03 -2.34 -12.25
CA ALA A 116 8.95 -3.76 -12.54
C ALA A 116 10.16 -4.50 -11.95
N SER A 117 9.97 -5.81 -11.71
CA SER A 117 11.08 -6.64 -11.26
C SER A 117 12.18 -6.68 -12.32
N ASP A 118 13.42 -6.72 -11.86
CA ASP A 118 14.54 -6.90 -12.78
C ASP A 118 14.48 -8.29 -13.43
N PRO A 119 14.87 -8.36 -14.70
CA PRO A 119 14.93 -9.64 -15.39
C PRO A 119 15.94 -10.58 -14.75
#